data_ae9a805a47f9fe219490a8963d653c55
#
_entry.id   ae9a805a47f9fe219490a8963d653c55
#
_cell.length_a   1.000
_cell.length_b   1.000
_cell.length_c   1.000
_cell.angle_alpha   90.00
_cell.angle_beta   90.00
_cell.angle_gamma   90.00
#
_symmetry.space_group_name_H-M   'P 1'
#
loop_
_entity.id
_entity.type
_entity.pdbx_description
1 polymer ?
#
loop_
_entity_poly.entity_id
_entity_poly.type
_entity_poly.pdbx_seq_one_letter_code
_entity_poly.pdbx_strand_id
1 'polypeptide(L)'
;MAGPTSSSQAGDPPDIAVGDSSAKSPRPRMSARNRLLFFVTAWLIVLMPFLFWWNTWFGRQLPDTRITEYLKDDKHPRHIQHALVQIGERMGRHDAVVTRWYPELIRLAAHPVEEVRNTDAWVMGQDTSSAGFHETLLSMLQDSSEMVRGNAALSLVRFGDAAGRPQIVALLQPARILASASGRVLDTDKVGTVIHQGGLIAKLQVDRSAVAHEKDRSAIARENDRSAVAPKIDQATAEIRSPISGRIRTLSVAAGATVTAGAEVAIVDPGDDQVWEALRALYLIGEPDDLPAIRPYERELPEVSGRVRQQALLTEKAIRDRSAHP
;
A
#
# COMPACT_ATOMS: atom_id res chain seq x y z
N MET A 1 64.88 -41.07 -64.04
CA MET A 1 65.88 -40.13 -64.60
C MET A 1 65.96 -38.97 -63.62
N ALA A 2 66.97 -39.02 -62.85
CA ALA A 2 68.09 -38.10 -62.76
C ALA A 2 67.72 -36.77 -62.07
N GLY A 3 68.29 -36.67 -60.92
CA GLY A 3 68.65 -35.59 -60.04
C GLY A 3 69.39 -34.43 -60.69
N PRO A 4 70.23 -33.61 -60.04
CA PRO A 4 70.50 -33.50 -58.59
C PRO A 4 70.60 -32.03 -58.09
N THR A 5 70.84 -31.91 -56.78
CA THR A 5 71.72 -30.95 -56.06
C THR A 5 71.47 -29.43 -56.19
N SER A 6 71.34 -28.74 -55.10
CA SER A 6 72.45 -27.94 -54.56
C SER A 6 72.10 -27.30 -53.22
N SER A 7 72.97 -27.50 -52.21
CA SER A 7 73.10 -26.84 -50.92
C SER A 7 73.31 -25.34 -51.03
N SER A 8 72.73 -24.58 -50.16
CA SER A 8 73.36 -23.33 -49.67
C SER A 8 73.01 -23.10 -48.22
N GLN A 9 74.06 -23.14 -47.37
CA GLN A 9 74.11 -22.62 -46.02
C GLN A 9 73.93 -21.11 -46.06
N ALA A 10 73.06 -20.61 -45.19
CA ALA A 10 73.16 -19.22 -44.74
C ALA A 10 72.59 -19.13 -43.35
N GLY A 11 73.52 -18.96 -42.43
CA GLY A 11 73.57 -18.00 -41.34
C GLY A 11 72.40 -17.94 -40.36
N ASP A 12 72.63 -18.49 -39.16
CA ASP A 12 71.85 -18.15 -37.98
C ASP A 12 71.99 -16.65 -37.67
N PRO A 13 70.87 -15.91 -37.44
CA PRO A 13 70.93 -14.60 -36.81
C PRO A 13 71.03 -14.76 -35.29
N PRO A 14 71.70 -13.82 -34.60
CA PRO A 14 72.02 -13.94 -33.18
C PRO A 14 70.75 -13.85 -32.30
N ASP A 15 70.73 -14.71 -31.28
CA ASP A 15 69.80 -14.69 -30.16
C ASP A 15 69.73 -13.30 -29.51
N ILE A 16 68.67 -12.55 -29.76
CA ILE A 16 68.33 -11.37 -28.91
C ILE A 16 67.56 -11.90 -27.72
N ALA A 17 68.27 -12.05 -26.61
CA ALA A 17 67.67 -12.29 -25.30
C ALA A 17 66.74 -11.13 -24.96
N VAL A 18 65.43 -11.31 -25.18
CA VAL A 18 64.40 -10.45 -24.64
C VAL A 18 64.33 -10.74 -23.14
N GLY A 19 64.97 -9.88 -22.38
CA GLY A 19 64.91 -9.90 -20.93
C GLY A 19 63.46 -9.64 -20.50
N ASP A 20 62.79 -10.69 -20.00
CA ASP A 20 61.51 -10.61 -19.32
C ASP A 20 61.71 -9.98 -17.94
N SER A 21 61.72 -8.64 -17.90
CA SER A 21 61.74 -7.86 -16.68
C SER A 21 60.34 -7.42 -16.29
N SER A 22 59.39 -8.37 -16.18
CA SER A 22 58.16 -8.10 -15.42
C SER A 22 58.42 -8.27 -13.93
N ALA A 23 59.15 -7.30 -13.37
CA ALA A 23 59.20 -7.13 -11.94
C ALA A 23 57.82 -6.81 -11.40
N LYS A 24 57.09 -7.83 -10.98
CA LYS A 24 55.88 -7.66 -10.16
C LYS A 24 56.30 -6.88 -8.90
N SER A 25 55.97 -5.58 -8.89
CA SER A 25 56.12 -4.76 -7.69
C SER A 25 55.44 -5.44 -6.50
N PRO A 26 56.10 -5.65 -5.37
CA PRO A 26 55.46 -6.27 -4.22
C PRO A 26 54.33 -5.37 -3.74
N ARG A 27 53.08 -5.85 -3.84
CA ARG A 27 51.91 -5.16 -3.28
C ARG A 27 52.16 -5.00 -1.77
N PRO A 28 52.09 -3.78 -1.21
CA PRO A 28 52.37 -3.58 0.23
C PRO A 28 51.38 -4.44 1.03
N ARG A 29 51.91 -5.44 1.73
CA ARG A 29 51.10 -6.25 2.64
C ARG A 29 50.79 -5.39 3.86
N MET A 30 49.51 -5.01 4.02
CA MET A 30 49.05 -4.33 5.23
C MET A 30 49.40 -5.18 6.46
N SER A 31 49.91 -4.53 7.52
CA SER A 31 50.18 -5.21 8.79
C SER A 31 48.92 -5.82 9.36
N ALA A 32 49.00 -6.90 10.11
CA ALA A 32 47.88 -7.59 10.72
C ALA A 32 46.98 -6.62 11.56
N ARG A 33 47.63 -5.67 12.24
CA ARG A 33 46.96 -4.62 13.02
C ARG A 33 46.12 -3.66 12.13
N ASN A 34 46.66 -3.25 10.99
CA ASN A 34 45.94 -2.36 10.06
C ASN A 34 44.80 -3.10 9.35
N ARG A 35 44.95 -4.39 9.04
CA ARG A 35 43.85 -5.22 8.52
C ARG A 35 42.72 -5.35 9.53
N LEU A 36 43.05 -5.64 10.81
CA LEU A 36 42.06 -5.72 11.87
C LEU A 36 41.33 -4.38 12.04
N LEU A 37 42.06 -3.26 12.10
CA LEU A 37 41.50 -1.93 12.17
C LEU A 37 40.57 -1.64 10.98
N PHE A 38 40.99 -1.97 9.76
CA PHE A 38 40.17 -1.81 8.57
C PHE A 38 38.85 -2.62 8.65
N PHE A 39 38.91 -3.89 9.05
CA PHE A 39 37.70 -4.71 9.19
C PHE A 39 36.79 -4.20 10.31
N VAL A 40 37.32 -3.79 11.44
CA VAL A 40 36.52 -3.22 12.55
C VAL A 40 35.88 -1.91 12.13
N THR A 41 36.60 -1.02 11.44
CA THR A 41 36.03 0.25 10.95
C THR A 41 34.99 0.01 9.87
N ALA A 42 35.26 -0.89 8.92
CA ALA A 42 34.27 -1.26 7.88
C ALA A 42 33.00 -1.87 8.50
N TRP A 43 33.18 -2.72 9.51
CA TRP A 43 32.07 -3.34 10.24
C TRP A 43 31.24 -2.29 11.01
N LEU A 44 31.91 -1.34 11.69
CA LEU A 44 31.23 -0.23 12.37
C LEU A 44 30.46 0.69 11.41
N ILE A 45 31.03 0.99 10.23
CA ILE A 45 30.37 1.82 9.21
C ILE A 45 29.09 1.16 8.69
N VAL A 46 29.05 -0.16 8.60
CA VAL A 46 27.87 -0.91 8.14
C VAL A 46 26.90 -1.20 9.28
N LEU A 47 27.42 -1.66 10.42
CA LEU A 47 26.60 -2.09 11.54
C LEU A 47 25.93 -0.93 12.27
N MET A 48 26.62 0.20 12.46
CA MET A 48 26.04 1.35 13.18
C MET A 48 24.81 1.96 12.48
N PRO A 49 24.86 2.26 11.16
CA PRO A 49 23.67 2.69 10.45
C PRO A 49 22.57 1.62 10.45
N PHE A 50 22.94 0.33 10.33
CA PHE A 50 22.01 -0.78 10.38
C PHE A 50 21.33 -0.90 11.76
N LEU A 51 22.07 -0.82 12.87
CA LEU A 51 21.52 -0.84 14.22
C LEU A 51 20.68 0.41 14.51
N PHE A 52 21.13 1.58 14.03
CA PHE A 52 20.36 2.81 14.13
C PHE A 52 19.05 2.69 13.36
N TRP A 53 19.09 2.22 12.10
CA TRP A 53 17.94 1.98 11.26
C TRP A 53 17.02 0.90 11.86
N TRP A 54 17.57 -0.21 12.34
CA TRP A 54 16.84 -1.27 13.04
C TRP A 54 16.13 -0.74 14.30
N ASN A 55 16.82 0.03 15.11
CA ASN A 55 16.27 0.56 16.37
C ASN A 55 15.27 1.72 16.17
N THR A 56 15.35 2.43 15.03
CA THR A 56 14.44 3.55 14.73
C THR A 56 13.28 3.15 13.84
N TRP A 57 13.43 2.13 13.00
CA TRP A 57 12.43 1.76 11.99
C TRP A 57 11.68 0.47 12.30
N PHE A 58 12.32 -0.52 12.92
CA PHE A 58 11.67 -1.77 13.28
C PHE A 58 11.26 -1.79 14.76
N GLY A 59 10.04 -1.26 15.03
CA GLY A 59 9.27 -1.75 16.14
C GLY A 59 9.70 -1.35 17.53
N ARG A 60 10.14 -0.11 17.74
CA ARG A 60 10.20 0.39 19.11
C ARG A 60 8.78 0.45 19.66
N GLN A 61 8.46 -0.47 20.56
CA GLN A 61 7.17 -0.45 21.25
C GLN A 61 7.01 0.91 21.95
N LEU A 62 5.91 1.60 21.63
CA LEU A 62 5.58 2.84 22.31
C LEU A 62 5.22 2.52 23.76
N PRO A 63 5.73 3.30 24.73
CA PRO A 63 5.23 3.22 26.09
C PRO A 63 3.75 3.67 26.13
N ASP A 64 3.00 3.16 27.08
CA ASP A 64 1.57 3.40 27.22
C ASP A 64 1.20 4.89 27.25
N THR A 65 2.04 5.71 27.87
CA THR A 65 1.88 7.17 27.89
C THR A 65 1.90 7.76 26.48
N ARG A 66 2.83 7.30 25.64
CA ARG A 66 2.94 7.76 24.25
C ARG A 66 1.79 7.27 23.37
N ILE A 67 1.32 6.03 23.56
CA ILE A 67 0.12 5.54 22.87
C ILE A 67 -1.06 6.46 23.19
N THR A 68 -1.27 6.78 24.48
CA THR A 68 -2.35 7.66 24.92
C THR A 68 -2.25 9.08 24.35
N GLU A 69 -1.03 9.64 24.27
CA GLU A 69 -0.78 10.94 23.65
C GLU A 69 -1.07 10.90 22.14
N TYR A 70 -0.59 9.86 21.45
CA TYR A 70 -0.72 9.73 19.99
C TYR A 70 -2.17 9.54 19.55
N LEU A 71 -2.99 8.79 20.30
CA LEU A 71 -4.41 8.61 19.99
C LEU A 71 -5.22 9.92 20.02
N LYS A 72 -4.71 10.94 20.73
CA LYS A 72 -5.34 12.27 20.88
C LYS A 72 -4.71 13.34 19.97
N ASP A 73 -3.71 12.98 19.17
CA ASP A 73 -2.98 13.93 18.33
C ASP A 73 -3.66 14.07 16.95
N ASP A 74 -4.87 14.64 16.94
CA ASP A 74 -5.65 14.83 15.70
C ASP A 74 -4.92 15.70 14.65
N LYS A 75 -3.86 16.43 15.05
CA LYS A 75 -3.04 17.21 14.12
C LYS A 75 -2.06 16.35 13.30
N HIS A 76 -1.71 15.18 13.81
CA HIS A 76 -0.75 14.27 13.18
C HIS A 76 -1.36 12.87 13.00
N PRO A 77 -2.22 12.64 12.00
CA PRO A 77 -2.91 11.36 11.77
C PRO A 77 -1.99 10.14 11.74
N ARG A 78 -0.73 10.32 11.33
CA ARG A 78 0.28 9.24 11.33
C ARG A 78 0.66 8.76 12.73
N HIS A 79 0.62 9.66 13.74
CA HIS A 79 0.83 9.27 15.13
C HIS A 79 -0.31 8.39 15.61
N ILE A 80 -1.56 8.76 15.27
CA ILE A 80 -2.74 7.95 15.59
C ILE A 80 -2.63 6.57 14.97
N GLN A 81 -2.34 6.49 13.65
CA GLN A 81 -2.18 5.21 12.96
C GLN A 81 -1.09 4.34 13.59
N HIS A 82 0.05 4.93 13.96
CA HIS A 82 1.13 4.18 14.63
C HIS A 82 0.68 3.62 15.98
N ALA A 83 -0.05 4.41 16.79
CA ALA A 83 -0.61 3.94 18.06
C ALA A 83 -1.63 2.83 17.84
N LEU A 84 -2.54 2.98 16.87
CA LEU A 84 -3.56 1.98 16.51
C LEU A 84 -2.93 0.64 16.13
N VAL A 85 -1.92 0.64 15.25
CA VAL A 85 -1.23 -0.60 14.85
C VAL A 85 -0.63 -1.31 16.05
N GLN A 86 0.03 -0.57 16.96
CA GLN A 86 0.61 -1.17 18.17
C GLN A 86 -0.45 -1.71 19.16
N ILE A 87 -1.60 -1.04 19.24
CA ILE A 87 -2.73 -1.57 20.02
C ILE A 87 -3.22 -2.88 19.40
N GLY A 88 -3.41 -2.93 18.06
CA GLY A 88 -3.81 -4.15 17.36
C GLY A 88 -2.84 -5.32 17.57
N GLU A 89 -1.53 -5.05 17.52
CA GLU A 89 -0.50 -6.05 17.83
C GLU A 89 -0.56 -6.55 19.28
N ARG A 90 -0.86 -5.65 20.24
CA ARG A 90 -1.04 -6.01 21.65
C ARG A 90 -2.31 -6.82 21.88
N MET A 91 -3.43 -6.46 21.21
CA MET A 91 -4.67 -7.27 21.22
C MET A 91 -4.41 -8.69 20.74
N GLY A 92 -3.66 -8.86 19.61
CA GLY A 92 -3.28 -10.17 19.11
C GLY A 92 -2.41 -10.98 20.07
N ARG A 93 -1.75 -10.35 21.05
CA ARG A 93 -0.99 -10.99 22.14
C ARG A 93 -1.80 -11.12 23.44
N HIS A 94 -3.08 -10.77 23.41
CA HIS A 94 -3.98 -10.80 24.59
C HIS A 94 -3.50 -9.93 25.77
N ASP A 95 -2.89 -8.77 25.46
CA ASP A 95 -2.48 -7.80 26.50
C ASP A 95 -3.70 -7.09 27.06
N ALA A 96 -4.10 -7.44 28.28
CA ALA A 96 -5.29 -6.88 28.94
C ALA A 96 -5.24 -5.35 29.14
N VAL A 97 -4.05 -4.75 29.08
CA VAL A 97 -3.86 -3.30 29.26
C VAL A 97 -4.53 -2.50 28.13
N VAL A 98 -4.74 -3.10 26.96
CA VAL A 98 -5.30 -2.42 25.77
C VAL A 98 -6.73 -1.92 25.99
N THR A 99 -7.50 -2.55 26.86
CA THR A 99 -8.91 -2.21 27.11
C THR A 99 -9.12 -0.77 27.56
N ARG A 100 -8.10 -0.14 28.16
CA ARG A 100 -8.15 1.27 28.58
C ARG A 100 -8.29 2.23 27.39
N TRP A 101 -7.89 1.83 26.19
CA TRP A 101 -7.96 2.67 24.99
C TRP A 101 -9.22 2.42 24.14
N TYR A 102 -10.07 1.44 24.49
CA TYR A 102 -11.29 1.14 23.73
C TYR A 102 -12.22 2.34 23.52
N PRO A 103 -12.44 3.23 24.51
CA PRO A 103 -13.23 4.44 24.27
C PRO A 103 -12.63 5.37 23.20
N GLU A 104 -11.30 5.43 23.12
CA GLU A 104 -10.62 6.23 22.08
C GLU A 104 -10.74 5.59 20.70
N LEU A 105 -10.68 4.27 20.57
CA LEU A 105 -10.92 3.57 19.31
C LEU A 105 -12.34 3.85 18.82
N ILE A 106 -13.35 3.73 19.69
CA ILE A 106 -14.75 4.05 19.33
C ILE A 106 -14.87 5.51 18.87
N ARG A 107 -14.16 6.45 19.50
CA ARG A 107 -14.13 7.87 19.07
C ARG A 107 -13.49 8.02 17.68
N LEU A 108 -12.40 7.31 17.42
CA LEU A 108 -11.64 7.41 16.19
C LEU A 108 -12.38 6.86 14.96
N ALA A 109 -13.41 6.05 15.15
CA ALA A 109 -14.29 5.59 14.07
C ALA A 109 -15.00 6.75 13.35
N ALA A 110 -15.12 7.93 13.96
CA ALA A 110 -15.65 9.17 13.37
C ALA A 110 -14.56 10.20 13.01
N HIS A 111 -13.27 9.79 12.99
CA HIS A 111 -12.17 10.72 12.67
C HIS A 111 -12.30 11.27 11.24
N PRO A 112 -11.98 12.58 10.97
CA PRO A 112 -12.13 13.18 9.64
C PRO A 112 -11.23 12.53 8.57
N VAL A 113 -10.08 11.99 8.97
CA VAL A 113 -9.11 11.36 8.05
C VAL A 113 -9.48 9.88 7.86
N GLU A 114 -9.75 9.49 6.61
CA GLU A 114 -10.21 8.13 6.27
C GLU A 114 -9.21 7.04 6.59
N GLU A 115 -7.91 7.31 6.44
CA GLU A 115 -6.85 6.33 6.75
C GLU A 115 -6.80 5.98 8.24
N VAL A 116 -7.17 6.92 9.11
CA VAL A 116 -7.29 6.67 10.55
C VAL A 116 -8.49 5.74 10.80
N ARG A 117 -9.67 6.07 10.25
CA ARG A 117 -10.86 5.22 10.39
C ARG A 117 -10.65 3.83 9.81
N ASN A 118 -9.95 3.75 8.66
CA ASN A 118 -9.61 2.47 8.03
C ASN A 118 -8.72 1.59 8.92
N THR A 119 -7.67 2.16 9.51
CA THR A 119 -6.78 1.44 10.43
C THR A 119 -7.54 1.03 11.69
N ASP A 120 -8.38 1.91 12.20
CA ASP A 120 -9.18 1.69 13.41
C ASP A 120 -10.19 0.54 13.24
N ALA A 121 -10.88 0.48 12.09
CA ALA A 121 -11.78 -0.63 11.75
C ALA A 121 -11.06 -1.99 11.79
N TRP A 122 -9.83 -2.06 11.26
CA TRP A 122 -9.01 -3.27 11.34
C TRP A 122 -8.61 -3.62 12.77
N VAL A 123 -8.24 -2.61 13.58
CA VAL A 123 -7.83 -2.80 14.98
C VAL A 123 -8.99 -3.31 15.83
N MET A 124 -10.19 -2.73 15.70
CA MET A 124 -11.38 -3.19 16.41
C MET A 124 -11.71 -4.67 16.10
N GLY A 125 -11.43 -5.13 14.88
CA GLY A 125 -11.58 -6.54 14.53
C GLY A 125 -10.60 -7.50 15.24
N GLN A 126 -9.59 -7.03 15.97
CA GLN A 126 -8.65 -7.89 16.69
C GLN A 126 -9.18 -8.40 18.03
N ASP A 127 -10.21 -7.76 18.60
CA ASP A 127 -10.87 -8.21 19.84
C ASP A 127 -12.38 -8.32 19.63
N THR A 128 -12.83 -9.55 19.44
CA THR A 128 -14.24 -9.88 19.22
C THR A 128 -15.07 -9.97 20.50
N SER A 129 -14.47 -9.76 21.68
CA SER A 129 -15.18 -9.77 22.95
C SER A 129 -15.86 -8.43 23.28
N SER A 130 -15.49 -7.35 22.61
CA SER A 130 -16.01 -6.00 22.83
C SER A 130 -17.30 -5.74 22.05
N ALA A 131 -18.43 -5.66 22.75
CA ALA A 131 -19.72 -5.31 22.15
C ALA A 131 -19.68 -3.90 21.52
N GLY A 132 -18.97 -2.94 22.13
CA GLY A 132 -18.83 -1.59 21.59
C GLY A 132 -18.09 -1.56 20.25
N PHE A 133 -17.14 -2.46 20.01
CA PHE A 133 -16.47 -2.60 18.72
C PHE A 133 -17.40 -3.15 17.65
N HIS A 134 -18.18 -4.18 17.99
CA HIS A 134 -19.16 -4.74 17.06
C HIS A 134 -20.16 -3.67 16.58
N GLU A 135 -20.78 -2.93 17.51
CA GLU A 135 -21.73 -1.87 17.17
C GLU A 135 -21.08 -0.76 16.33
N THR A 136 -19.85 -0.37 16.68
CA THR A 136 -19.10 0.64 15.93
C THR A 136 -18.80 0.17 14.49
N LEU A 137 -18.33 -1.06 14.32
CA LEU A 137 -18.06 -1.66 13.02
C LEU A 137 -19.32 -1.74 12.15
N LEU A 138 -20.49 -2.06 12.74
CA LEU A 138 -21.77 -2.01 12.01
C LEU A 138 -22.06 -0.61 11.48
N SER A 139 -21.83 0.43 12.28
CA SER A 139 -21.99 1.82 11.84
C SER A 139 -21.03 2.19 10.71
N MET A 140 -19.78 1.69 10.75
CA MET A 140 -18.75 1.93 9.75
C MET A 140 -19.04 1.27 8.39
N LEU A 141 -19.98 0.34 8.29
CA LEU A 141 -20.46 -0.17 7.00
C LEU A 141 -21.16 0.92 6.16
N GLN A 142 -21.53 2.04 6.75
CA GLN A 142 -22.12 3.19 6.07
C GLN A 142 -21.13 4.34 5.85
N ASP A 143 -19.83 4.11 6.09
CA ASP A 143 -18.81 5.12 5.87
C ASP A 143 -18.78 5.59 4.41
N SER A 144 -18.44 6.85 4.17
CA SER A 144 -18.27 7.40 2.83
C SER A 144 -17.13 6.73 2.06
N SER A 145 -16.08 6.28 2.76
CA SER A 145 -14.91 5.60 2.17
C SER A 145 -15.17 4.11 1.97
N GLU A 146 -14.96 3.63 0.74
CA GLU A 146 -15.02 2.19 0.41
C GLU A 146 -13.99 1.37 1.17
N MET A 147 -12.81 1.96 1.43
CA MET A 147 -11.76 1.32 2.24
C MET A 147 -12.24 1.03 3.66
N VAL A 148 -12.86 2.00 4.28
CA VAL A 148 -13.38 1.88 5.66
C VAL A 148 -14.50 0.83 5.70
N ARG A 149 -15.46 0.90 4.76
CA ARG A 149 -16.54 -0.10 4.68
C ARG A 149 -16.01 -1.52 4.49
N GLY A 150 -15.01 -1.70 3.61
CA GLY A 150 -14.39 -3.00 3.36
C GLY A 150 -13.70 -3.59 4.59
N ASN A 151 -12.89 -2.79 5.30
CA ASN A 151 -12.22 -3.23 6.51
C ASN A 151 -13.19 -3.47 7.68
N ALA A 152 -14.24 -2.66 7.83
CA ALA A 152 -15.29 -2.90 8.80
C ALA A 152 -16.01 -4.23 8.52
N ALA A 153 -16.32 -4.51 7.25
CA ALA A 153 -16.96 -5.75 6.84
C ALA A 153 -16.09 -6.98 7.14
N LEU A 154 -14.79 -6.95 6.76
CA LEU A 154 -13.85 -8.02 7.08
C LEU A 154 -13.68 -8.22 8.59
N SER A 155 -13.72 -7.14 9.36
CA SER A 155 -13.65 -7.21 10.83
C SER A 155 -14.90 -7.83 11.44
N LEU A 156 -16.10 -7.51 10.92
CA LEU A 156 -17.37 -8.10 11.38
C LEU A 156 -17.43 -9.62 11.18
N VAL A 157 -16.81 -10.15 10.11
CA VAL A 157 -16.71 -11.62 9.92
C VAL A 157 -16.03 -12.30 11.11
N ARG A 158 -15.08 -11.65 11.76
CA ARG A 158 -14.40 -12.19 12.95
C ARG A 158 -15.33 -12.26 14.17
N PHE A 159 -16.36 -11.41 14.21
CA PHE A 159 -17.46 -11.49 15.20
C PHE A 159 -18.52 -12.54 14.81
N GLY A 160 -18.38 -13.19 13.65
CA GLY A 160 -19.39 -14.10 13.12
C GLY A 160 -20.59 -13.40 12.50
N ASP A 161 -20.48 -12.10 12.23
CA ASP A 161 -21.57 -11.27 11.68
C ASP A 161 -21.42 -11.11 10.16
N ALA A 162 -22.51 -11.45 9.45
CA ALA A 162 -22.58 -11.38 7.99
C ALA A 162 -23.11 -10.04 7.45
N ALA A 163 -23.38 -9.03 8.30
CA ALA A 163 -23.94 -7.75 7.88
C ALA A 163 -23.10 -7.03 6.82
N GLY A 164 -21.76 -7.24 6.84
CA GLY A 164 -20.82 -6.69 5.88
C GLY A 164 -20.67 -7.50 4.58
N ARG A 165 -21.44 -8.58 4.36
CA ARG A 165 -21.29 -9.47 3.18
C ARG A 165 -21.34 -8.72 1.84
N PRO A 166 -22.24 -7.76 1.58
CA PRO A 166 -22.25 -7.03 0.31
C PRO A 166 -20.94 -6.28 0.03
N GLN A 167 -20.34 -5.69 1.06
CA GLN A 167 -19.05 -4.99 0.96
C GLN A 167 -17.90 -5.97 0.66
N ILE A 168 -17.93 -7.18 1.23
CA ILE A 168 -16.94 -8.21 0.95
C ILE A 168 -17.06 -8.71 -0.48
N VAL A 169 -18.28 -8.92 -0.99
CA VAL A 169 -18.51 -9.28 -2.40
C VAL A 169 -18.00 -8.18 -3.33
N ALA A 170 -18.15 -6.91 -2.96
CA ALA A 170 -17.63 -5.78 -3.73
C ALA A 170 -16.10 -5.79 -3.82
N LEU A 171 -15.36 -6.31 -2.80
CA LEU A 171 -13.91 -6.46 -2.85
C LEU A 171 -13.41 -7.43 -3.93
N LEU A 172 -14.28 -8.30 -4.45
CA LEU A 172 -14.00 -9.19 -5.58
C LEU A 172 -14.18 -8.50 -6.93
N GLN A 173 -14.73 -7.31 -6.98
CA GLN A 173 -15.03 -6.60 -8.22
C GLN A 173 -13.97 -5.55 -8.53
N PRO A 174 -13.74 -5.24 -9.81
CA PRO A 174 -12.90 -4.11 -10.18
C PRO A 174 -13.47 -2.80 -9.65
N ALA A 175 -12.60 -1.99 -9.04
CA ALA A 175 -12.97 -0.67 -8.55
C ALA A 175 -12.94 0.36 -9.68
N ARG A 176 -14.02 1.13 -9.82
CA ARG A 176 -14.09 2.30 -10.72
C ARG A 176 -13.65 3.54 -9.95
N ILE A 177 -12.59 4.15 -10.40
CA ILE A 177 -12.00 5.32 -9.76
C ILE A 177 -12.52 6.57 -10.45
N LEU A 178 -13.19 7.42 -9.67
CA LEU A 178 -13.79 8.63 -10.17
C LEU A 178 -12.98 9.87 -9.74
N ALA A 179 -13.04 10.91 -10.56
CA ALA A 179 -12.42 12.20 -10.21
C ALA A 179 -13.17 12.83 -9.03
N SER A 180 -12.45 13.16 -7.96
CA SER A 180 -12.99 13.80 -6.76
C SER A 180 -13.33 15.28 -6.97
N ALA A 181 -12.77 15.93 -8.01
CA ALA A 181 -13.00 17.33 -8.35
C ALA A 181 -12.82 17.54 -9.86
N SER A 182 -13.36 18.66 -10.36
CA SER A 182 -13.07 19.12 -11.72
C SER A 182 -11.71 19.81 -11.76
N GLY A 183 -10.95 19.57 -12.84
CA GLY A 183 -9.62 20.17 -12.98
C GLY A 183 -8.81 19.59 -14.12
N ARG A 184 -7.56 20.00 -14.20
CA ARG A 184 -6.59 19.51 -15.17
C ARG A 184 -5.71 18.42 -14.55
N VAL A 185 -5.55 17.30 -15.23
CA VAL A 185 -4.67 16.21 -14.82
C VAL A 185 -3.21 16.68 -14.93
N LEU A 186 -2.49 16.69 -13.82
CA LEU A 186 -1.07 17.05 -13.77
C LEU A 186 -0.20 15.83 -14.09
N ASP A 187 -0.52 14.70 -13.48
CA ASP A 187 0.25 13.47 -13.59
C ASP A 187 -0.66 12.26 -13.37
N THR A 188 -0.31 11.13 -13.96
CA THR A 188 -1.01 9.85 -13.84
C THR A 188 -0.01 8.72 -13.73
N ASP A 189 -0.42 7.66 -13.03
CA ASP A 189 0.26 6.37 -13.08
C ASP A 189 0.07 5.70 -14.47
N LYS A 190 0.50 4.46 -14.63
CA LYS A 190 0.46 3.73 -15.91
C LYS A 190 -0.45 2.51 -15.81
N VAL A 191 -1.09 2.16 -16.93
CA VAL A 191 -1.80 0.88 -17.07
C VAL A 191 -0.83 -0.28 -16.78
N GLY A 192 -1.29 -1.26 -16.00
CA GLY A 192 -0.51 -2.42 -15.58
C GLY A 192 0.28 -2.19 -14.28
N THR A 193 0.38 -0.96 -13.75
CA THR A 193 1.03 -0.70 -12.45
C THR A 193 0.27 -1.40 -11.32
N VAL A 194 1.02 -2.04 -10.43
CA VAL A 194 0.49 -2.56 -9.17
C VAL A 194 0.40 -1.39 -8.18
N ILE A 195 -0.79 -1.19 -7.63
CA ILE A 195 -1.08 -0.12 -6.69
C ILE A 195 -1.56 -0.70 -5.37
N HIS A 196 -1.17 -0.07 -4.27
CA HIS A 196 -1.69 -0.42 -2.95
C HIS A 196 -2.92 0.42 -2.61
N GLN A 197 -3.73 -0.05 -1.70
CA GLN A 197 -4.84 0.71 -1.13
C GLN A 197 -4.34 2.07 -0.63
N GLY A 198 -5.03 3.16 -0.98
CA GLY A 198 -4.58 4.54 -0.71
C GLY A 198 -3.48 5.04 -1.65
N GLY A 199 -2.98 4.22 -2.58
CA GLY A 199 -1.96 4.59 -3.55
C GLY A 199 -2.45 5.64 -4.55
N LEU A 200 -1.56 6.52 -4.98
CA LEU A 200 -1.86 7.62 -5.90
C LEU A 200 -2.04 7.09 -7.33
N ILE A 201 -3.16 7.40 -7.97
CA ILE A 201 -3.43 7.09 -9.37
C ILE A 201 -3.22 8.32 -10.25
N ALA A 202 -3.71 9.49 -9.81
CA ALA A 202 -3.57 10.74 -10.55
C ALA A 202 -3.55 11.95 -9.62
N LYS A 203 -2.93 13.04 -10.09
CA LYS A 203 -2.98 14.36 -9.46
C LYS A 203 -3.73 15.33 -10.35
N LEU A 204 -4.65 16.08 -9.75
CA LEU A 204 -5.40 17.13 -10.42
C LEU A 204 -4.98 18.50 -9.93
N GLN A 205 -4.87 19.45 -10.85
CA GLN A 205 -4.92 20.87 -10.58
C GLN A 205 -6.38 21.30 -10.57
N VAL A 206 -6.91 21.65 -9.40
CA VAL A 206 -8.35 21.95 -9.22
C VAL A 206 -8.67 23.34 -9.75
N ASP A 207 -9.74 23.46 -10.56
CA ASP A 207 -10.30 24.72 -11.00
C ASP A 207 -11.10 25.38 -9.87
N ARG A 208 -10.53 26.39 -9.23
CA ARG A 208 -11.22 27.15 -8.17
C ARG A 208 -12.49 27.84 -8.63
N SER A 209 -12.66 28.08 -9.93
CA SER A 209 -13.87 28.68 -10.49
C SER A 209 -15.13 27.81 -10.26
N ALA A 210 -14.97 26.48 -10.19
CA ALA A 210 -16.06 25.56 -9.93
C ALA A 210 -16.45 25.45 -8.44
N VAL A 211 -15.50 25.69 -7.53
CA VAL A 211 -15.70 25.62 -6.06
C VAL A 211 -16.33 26.92 -5.52
N ALA A 212 -16.09 28.06 -6.18
CA ALA A 212 -16.64 29.36 -5.76
C ALA A 212 -18.16 29.44 -5.93
N HIS A 213 -18.75 28.74 -6.92
CA HIS A 213 -20.20 28.78 -7.15
C HIS A 213 -21.05 28.07 -6.10
N GLU A 214 -20.49 27.19 -5.28
CA GLU A 214 -21.23 26.51 -4.22
C GLU A 214 -21.15 27.24 -2.85
N LYS A 215 -20.12 28.05 -2.63
CA LYS A 215 -19.99 28.87 -1.41
C LYS A 215 -20.58 30.28 -1.49
N ASP A 216 -20.78 30.83 -2.69
CA ASP A 216 -21.22 32.22 -2.85
C ASP A 216 -22.75 32.45 -2.75
N ARG A 217 -23.53 31.40 -2.47
CA ARG A 217 -24.95 31.59 -2.09
C ARG A 217 -25.16 32.07 -0.65
N SER A 218 -24.09 32.18 0.15
CA SER A 218 -24.22 32.54 1.58
C SER A 218 -23.50 33.83 2.00
N ALA A 219 -22.84 34.55 1.08
CA ALA A 219 -22.07 35.75 1.46
C ALA A 219 -22.26 36.93 0.49
N ILE A 220 -23.51 37.41 0.37
CA ILE A 220 -23.76 38.77 -0.04
C ILE A 220 -23.70 39.60 1.23
N ALA A 221 -22.57 40.22 1.51
CA ALA A 221 -22.37 41.52 2.18
C ALA A 221 -20.96 41.63 2.79
N ARG A 222 -20.05 42.27 2.08
CA ARG A 222 -19.20 43.37 2.62
C ARG A 222 -18.20 43.80 1.58
N GLU A 223 -18.52 44.93 1.04
CA GLU A 223 -17.75 45.73 0.13
C GLU A 223 -16.63 46.48 0.89
N ASN A 224 -15.53 46.74 0.16
CA ASN A 224 -14.44 47.68 0.42
C ASN A 224 -13.27 47.20 1.31
N ASP A 225 -12.19 46.75 0.66
CA ASP A 225 -10.92 47.46 0.78
C ASP A 225 -9.99 47.14 -0.41
N ARG A 226 -9.49 48.21 -1.07
CA ARG A 226 -8.57 48.18 -2.21
C ARG A 226 -7.14 48.12 -1.68
N SER A 227 -6.47 47.01 -1.83
CA SER A 227 -5.02 46.99 -1.95
C SER A 227 -4.61 45.76 -2.80
N ALA A 228 -4.29 46.04 -4.05
CA ALA A 228 -3.92 45.05 -5.03
C ALA A 228 -2.47 44.62 -4.84
N VAL A 229 -2.25 43.59 -4.07
CA VAL A 229 -1.12 42.65 -4.26
C VAL A 229 -1.71 41.40 -4.90
N ALA A 230 -1.32 41.11 -6.14
CA ALA A 230 -1.75 39.92 -6.83
C ALA A 230 -1.43 38.71 -5.95
N PRO A 231 -2.43 37.91 -5.48
CA PRO A 231 -2.14 36.73 -4.68
C PRO A 231 -1.39 35.75 -5.59
N LYS A 232 -0.25 35.24 -5.12
CA LYS A 232 0.29 33.96 -5.63
C LYS A 232 -0.88 33.00 -5.67
N ILE A 233 -1.26 32.57 -6.86
CA ILE A 233 -2.30 31.57 -7.07
C ILE A 233 -1.77 30.29 -6.45
N ASP A 234 -2.14 30.04 -5.21
CA ASP A 234 -1.89 28.77 -4.54
C ASP A 234 -2.77 27.75 -5.25
N GLN A 235 -2.17 27.03 -6.18
CA GLN A 235 -2.87 26.07 -7.04
C GLN A 235 -3.27 24.89 -6.16
N ALA A 236 -4.55 24.81 -5.81
CA ALA A 236 -5.07 23.68 -5.09
C ALA A 236 -4.90 22.41 -5.94
N THR A 237 -4.27 21.39 -5.39
CA THR A 237 -4.17 20.08 -6.01
C THR A 237 -5.06 19.09 -5.28
N ALA A 238 -5.73 18.23 -6.04
CA ALA A 238 -6.46 17.08 -5.51
C ALA A 238 -5.73 15.79 -5.93
N GLU A 239 -5.67 14.84 -5.02
CA GLU A 239 -5.10 13.52 -5.27
C GLU A 239 -6.23 12.52 -5.47
N ILE A 240 -6.13 11.72 -6.54
CA ILE A 240 -7.02 10.60 -6.81
C ILE A 240 -6.29 9.34 -6.40
N ARG A 241 -6.82 8.65 -5.39
CA ARG A 241 -6.21 7.48 -4.78
C ARG A 241 -7.05 6.23 -5.01
N SER A 242 -6.39 5.08 -5.02
CA SER A 242 -7.07 3.78 -5.15
C SER A 242 -7.75 3.38 -3.83
N PRO A 243 -9.03 3.00 -3.84
CA PRO A 243 -9.71 2.45 -2.67
C PRO A 243 -9.32 1.00 -2.39
N ILE A 244 -8.64 0.33 -3.31
CA ILE A 244 -8.25 -1.07 -3.21
C ILE A 244 -6.78 -1.26 -3.57
N SER A 245 -6.19 -2.37 -3.09
CA SER A 245 -4.92 -2.87 -3.60
C SER A 245 -5.16 -3.70 -4.86
N GLY A 246 -4.35 -3.49 -5.92
CA GLY A 246 -4.55 -4.23 -7.15
C GLY A 246 -3.69 -3.76 -8.31
N ARG A 247 -4.21 -3.92 -9.53
CA ARG A 247 -3.52 -3.52 -10.77
C ARG A 247 -4.39 -2.59 -11.59
N ILE A 248 -3.85 -1.49 -12.08
CA ILE A 248 -4.55 -0.57 -12.98
C ILE A 248 -4.82 -1.31 -14.30
N ARG A 249 -6.10 -1.64 -14.55
CA ARG A 249 -6.56 -2.27 -15.79
C ARG A 249 -6.66 -1.26 -16.93
N THR A 250 -7.30 -0.13 -16.68
CA THR A 250 -7.50 0.95 -17.65
C THR A 250 -7.25 2.30 -17.00
N LEU A 251 -6.79 3.23 -17.81
CA LEU A 251 -6.64 4.62 -17.45
C LEU A 251 -7.39 5.45 -18.50
N SER A 252 -8.46 6.12 -18.09
CA SER A 252 -9.36 6.87 -18.97
C SER A 252 -8.89 8.31 -19.18
N VAL A 253 -7.82 8.73 -18.50
CA VAL A 253 -7.29 10.10 -18.53
C VAL A 253 -5.79 10.10 -18.82
N ALA A 254 -5.29 11.19 -19.41
CA ALA A 254 -3.88 11.42 -19.64
C ALA A 254 -3.43 12.72 -18.98
N ALA A 255 -2.14 12.86 -18.71
CA ALA A 255 -1.55 14.12 -18.24
C ALA A 255 -1.89 15.26 -19.23
N GLY A 256 -2.33 16.39 -18.68
CA GLY A 256 -2.77 17.56 -19.46
C GLY A 256 -4.26 17.56 -19.83
N ALA A 257 -4.98 16.44 -19.71
CA ALA A 257 -6.44 16.39 -19.97
C ALA A 257 -7.23 17.13 -18.90
N THR A 258 -8.41 17.65 -19.28
CA THR A 258 -9.37 18.21 -18.33
C THR A 258 -10.41 17.15 -17.97
N VAL A 259 -10.73 17.04 -16.68
CA VAL A 259 -11.73 16.11 -16.15
C VAL A 259 -12.77 16.89 -15.34
N THR A 260 -13.99 16.37 -15.30
CA THR A 260 -15.05 16.85 -14.43
C THR A 260 -15.18 15.96 -13.20
N ALA A 261 -15.64 16.51 -12.09
CA ALA A 261 -15.94 15.73 -10.90
C ALA A 261 -16.91 14.58 -11.25
N GLY A 262 -16.64 13.38 -10.75
CA GLY A 262 -17.41 12.18 -11.05
C GLY A 262 -17.06 11.47 -12.37
N ALA A 263 -16.17 12.04 -13.22
CA ALA A 263 -15.68 11.33 -14.41
C ALA A 263 -14.81 10.13 -14.03
N GLU A 264 -14.91 9.03 -14.80
CA GLU A 264 -14.05 7.85 -14.59
C GLU A 264 -12.61 8.17 -14.98
N VAL A 265 -11.68 7.91 -14.04
CA VAL A 265 -10.25 8.14 -14.21
C VAL A 265 -9.53 6.83 -14.49
N ALA A 266 -9.88 5.76 -13.80
CA ALA A 266 -9.26 4.46 -13.93
C ALA A 266 -10.20 3.33 -13.51
N ILE A 267 -9.87 2.11 -13.94
CA ILE A 267 -10.41 0.87 -13.38
C ILE A 267 -9.23 0.09 -12.81
N VAL A 268 -9.38 -0.34 -11.56
CA VAL A 268 -8.37 -1.13 -10.84
C VAL A 268 -8.92 -2.52 -10.57
N ASP A 269 -8.21 -3.55 -11.05
CA ASP A 269 -8.51 -4.93 -10.69
C ASP A 269 -8.03 -5.22 -9.28
N PRO A 270 -8.80 -5.95 -8.47
CA PRO A 270 -8.40 -6.32 -7.13
C PRO A 270 -7.16 -7.22 -7.17
N GLY A 271 -6.22 -6.97 -6.26
CA GLY A 271 -5.02 -7.78 -6.11
C GLY A 271 -5.27 -9.11 -5.41
N ASP A 272 -4.38 -10.06 -5.61
CA ASP A 272 -4.48 -11.42 -5.06
C ASP A 272 -4.72 -11.46 -3.56
N ASP A 273 -4.06 -10.62 -2.79
CA ASP A 273 -4.22 -10.61 -1.33
C ASP A 273 -5.62 -10.15 -0.93
N GLN A 274 -6.15 -9.11 -1.57
CA GLN A 274 -7.50 -8.62 -1.32
C GLN A 274 -8.55 -9.67 -1.71
N VAL A 275 -8.41 -10.27 -2.90
CA VAL A 275 -9.31 -11.33 -3.37
C VAL A 275 -9.29 -12.53 -2.42
N TRP A 276 -8.10 -12.95 -1.99
CA TRP A 276 -7.94 -14.07 -1.08
C TRP A 276 -8.57 -13.82 0.29
N GLU A 277 -8.42 -12.62 0.85
CA GLU A 277 -9.07 -12.20 2.10
C GLU A 277 -10.60 -12.19 1.97
N ALA A 278 -11.13 -11.62 0.87
CA ALA A 278 -12.57 -11.59 0.60
C ALA A 278 -13.13 -13.02 0.44
N LEU A 279 -12.43 -13.90 -0.29
CA LEU A 279 -12.84 -15.30 -0.45
C LEU A 279 -12.82 -16.07 0.89
N ARG A 280 -11.82 -15.81 1.76
CA ARG A 280 -11.79 -16.39 3.10
C ARG A 280 -12.95 -15.93 3.98
N ALA A 281 -13.30 -14.65 3.88
CA ALA A 281 -14.47 -14.12 4.57
C ALA A 281 -15.76 -14.78 4.07
N LEU A 282 -15.94 -14.90 2.76
CA LEU A 282 -17.09 -15.57 2.16
C LEU A 282 -17.10 -17.10 2.41
N TYR A 283 -15.95 -17.73 2.63
CA TYR A 283 -15.90 -19.11 3.09
C TYR A 283 -16.67 -19.29 4.40
N LEU A 284 -16.65 -18.30 5.29
CA LEU A 284 -17.33 -18.36 6.59
C LEU A 284 -18.81 -17.96 6.51
N ILE A 285 -19.11 -16.85 5.77
CA ILE A 285 -20.42 -16.18 5.81
C ILE A 285 -21.14 -16.12 4.45
N GLY A 286 -20.50 -16.58 3.36
CA GLY A 286 -21.05 -16.47 2.01
C GLY A 286 -22.31 -17.31 1.82
N GLU A 287 -23.17 -16.85 0.91
CA GLU A 287 -24.45 -17.44 0.52
C GLU A 287 -24.45 -17.81 -0.98
N PRO A 288 -25.43 -18.60 -1.45
CA PRO A 288 -25.52 -19.00 -2.87
C PRO A 288 -25.52 -17.84 -3.86
N ASP A 289 -26.08 -16.71 -3.48
CA ASP A 289 -26.16 -15.50 -4.31
C ASP A 289 -24.78 -14.85 -4.55
N ASP A 290 -23.76 -15.22 -3.77
CA ASP A 290 -22.38 -14.71 -3.92
C ASP A 290 -21.57 -15.52 -4.95
N LEU A 291 -22.02 -16.73 -5.31
CA LEU A 291 -21.30 -17.62 -6.23
C LEU A 291 -20.95 -16.98 -7.59
N PRO A 292 -21.81 -16.15 -8.19
CA PRO A 292 -21.46 -15.48 -9.45
C PRO A 292 -20.21 -14.60 -9.34
N ALA A 293 -19.97 -13.97 -8.18
CA ALA A 293 -18.79 -13.14 -7.93
C ALA A 293 -17.53 -13.96 -7.67
N ILE A 294 -17.64 -15.19 -7.19
CA ILE A 294 -16.53 -16.10 -6.86
C ILE A 294 -16.04 -16.85 -8.11
N ARG A 295 -16.94 -17.30 -8.98
CA ARG A 295 -16.65 -18.12 -10.18
C ARG A 295 -15.55 -17.61 -11.10
N PRO A 296 -15.35 -16.29 -11.33
CA PRO A 296 -14.22 -15.81 -12.13
C PRO A 296 -12.87 -16.28 -11.61
N TYR A 297 -12.74 -16.45 -10.30
CA TYR A 297 -11.50 -16.83 -9.61
C TYR A 297 -11.25 -18.34 -9.52
N GLU A 298 -12.21 -19.16 -9.92
CA GLU A 298 -12.06 -20.64 -9.98
C GLU A 298 -11.31 -21.10 -11.24
N ARG A 299 -11.26 -20.24 -12.25
CA ARG A 299 -10.67 -20.54 -13.55
C ARG A 299 -9.15 -20.51 -13.50
N GLU A 300 -8.55 -21.36 -14.32
CA GLU A 300 -7.10 -21.35 -14.55
C GLU A 300 -6.76 -20.22 -15.56
N LEU A 301 -6.52 -19.04 -15.04
CA LEU A 301 -6.18 -17.87 -15.82
C LEU A 301 -4.81 -17.35 -15.35
N PRO A 302 -3.97 -16.78 -16.27
CA PRO A 302 -2.66 -16.25 -15.91
C PRO A 302 -2.73 -15.17 -14.82
N GLU A 303 -3.85 -14.44 -14.75
CA GLU A 303 -4.08 -13.35 -13.81
C GLU A 303 -4.53 -13.82 -12.42
N VAL A 304 -4.93 -15.09 -12.28
CA VAL A 304 -5.42 -15.68 -11.03
C VAL A 304 -4.36 -16.62 -10.45
N SER A 305 -3.81 -16.28 -9.30
CA SER A 305 -2.82 -17.14 -8.66
C SER A 305 -3.42 -18.47 -8.18
N GLY A 306 -2.58 -19.51 -8.12
CA GLY A 306 -3.00 -20.82 -7.62
C GLY A 306 -3.61 -20.77 -6.21
N ARG A 307 -3.10 -19.87 -5.36
CA ARG A 307 -3.62 -19.64 -3.99
C ARG A 307 -5.05 -19.11 -4.01
N VAL A 308 -5.31 -18.09 -4.85
CA VAL A 308 -6.64 -17.49 -5.01
C VAL A 308 -7.61 -18.52 -5.56
N ARG A 309 -7.21 -19.24 -6.63
CA ARG A 309 -8.05 -20.30 -7.23
C ARG A 309 -8.42 -21.38 -6.24
N GLN A 310 -7.45 -21.88 -5.48
CA GLN A 310 -7.72 -22.89 -4.46
C GLN A 310 -8.72 -22.39 -3.41
N GLN A 311 -8.56 -21.14 -2.94
CA GLN A 311 -9.48 -20.55 -1.99
C GLN A 311 -10.89 -20.36 -2.58
N ALA A 312 -11.00 -19.94 -3.85
CA ALA A 312 -12.30 -19.80 -4.52
C ALA A 312 -13.07 -21.13 -4.56
N LEU A 313 -12.40 -22.22 -4.97
CA LEU A 313 -13.01 -23.57 -4.99
C LEU A 313 -13.44 -24.04 -3.60
N LEU A 314 -12.64 -23.78 -2.56
CA LEU A 314 -12.99 -24.08 -1.18
C LEU A 314 -14.20 -23.29 -0.72
N THR A 315 -14.26 -22.00 -1.09
CA THR A 315 -15.37 -21.11 -0.73
C THR A 315 -16.67 -21.52 -1.42
N GLU A 316 -16.62 -21.80 -2.73
CA GLU A 316 -17.79 -22.33 -3.47
C GLU A 316 -18.32 -23.59 -2.80
N LYS A 317 -17.44 -24.56 -2.52
CA LYS A 317 -17.83 -25.81 -1.85
C LYS A 317 -18.47 -25.54 -0.49
N ALA A 318 -17.87 -24.69 0.36
CA ALA A 318 -18.40 -24.39 1.68
C ALA A 318 -19.78 -23.74 1.62
N ILE A 319 -20.01 -22.82 0.67
CA ILE A 319 -21.32 -22.21 0.46
C ILE A 319 -22.36 -23.25 0.06
N ARG A 320 -22.04 -24.14 -0.90
CA ARG A 320 -22.95 -25.21 -1.34
C ARG A 320 -23.28 -26.19 -0.25
N ASP A 321 -22.26 -26.61 0.54
CA ASP A 321 -22.45 -27.55 1.63
C ASP A 321 -23.37 -26.98 2.72
N ARG A 322 -23.21 -25.66 3.08
CA ARG A 322 -24.13 -24.98 4.01
C ARG A 322 -25.56 -24.87 3.47
N SER A 323 -25.71 -24.66 2.17
CA SER A 323 -27.04 -24.55 1.55
C SER A 323 -27.77 -25.88 1.47
N ALA A 324 -27.03 -26.99 1.40
CA ALA A 324 -27.59 -28.35 1.34
C ALA A 324 -27.98 -28.90 2.73
N HIS A 325 -27.41 -28.28 3.79
CA HIS A 325 -27.62 -28.70 5.19
C HIS A 325 -27.87 -27.45 6.06
N PRO A 326 -29.03 -26.76 5.91
CA PRO A 326 -29.38 -25.53 6.62
C PRO A 326 -29.56 -25.73 8.14
#